data_8d3be9aeee51046440c851839317f59c
#
_entry.id   8d3be9aeee51046440c851839317f59c
#
_cell.length_a   1.000
_cell.length_b   1.000
_cell.length_c   1.000
_cell.angle_alpha   90.00
_cell.angle_beta   90.00
_cell.angle_gamma   90.00
#
_symmetry.space_group_name_H-M   'P 1'
#
loop_
_entity.id
_entity.type
_entity.pdbx_description
1 polymer ?
#
loop_
_entity_poly.entity_id
_entity_poly.type
_entity_poly.pdbx_seq_one_letter_code
_entity_poly.pdbx_strand_id
1 'polypeptide(L)'
;MTAIIDIIGRQILDSRGNPTVEVDVVLEDGSMGRAAVPSGASTGAHEAVELRDGDKSRYLGKGVLKAVESVNTAIAEAIVAMDAEDQTAIDQTMIELDGTPNKSKLGANAVLGVSLAVAKAAAEASGLPLYRYVGGTSARVLPVPMMNIVNGGAHADNPIDFQEFMVMPIGADSFAEGLRMGAEIFHTLKKKLHDAGHNTNVGDEGGFAPNIKSAEAALDFVMQAIETAGYKPGEDVALALDCAATEFFKDGSYVYAGERKTRDPKAQAKYLARLVGSYPIVSIEDGMAEDDWEGWKALTDLVGAKCQLVGDDLFVTNVERLSRGIKARTANSILVKVNQIGSLTETLAAVDMAQRAGYTAVMSHRSGETEDATIADLAVATNCGQIKTGSLARSDRTAKYNQLLRIEEELGTQAVYAGRNALKALA
;
A
#
# COMPACT_ATOMS: atom_id res chain seq x y z
N MET A 1 -29.60 -2.85 -17.18
CA MET A 1 -29.95 -3.03 -15.78
C MET A 1 -28.74 -3.59 -15.05
N THR A 2 -28.45 -3.04 -13.89
CA THR A 2 -27.19 -3.26 -13.13
C THR A 2 -27.40 -4.22 -11.96
N ALA A 3 -28.51 -5.03 -12.00
CA ALA A 3 -28.71 -6.06 -11.00
C ALA A 3 -27.64 -7.16 -11.09
N ILE A 4 -27.11 -7.58 -9.95
CA ILE A 4 -26.15 -8.69 -9.85
C ILE A 4 -26.91 -10.00 -10.12
N ILE A 5 -26.44 -10.79 -11.09
CA ILE A 5 -27.06 -12.07 -11.44
C ILE A 5 -26.21 -13.27 -11.06
N ASP A 6 -24.89 -13.11 -10.94
CA ASP A 6 -23.99 -14.18 -10.55
C ASP A 6 -22.73 -13.67 -9.85
N ILE A 7 -22.20 -14.47 -8.91
CA ILE A 7 -20.97 -14.20 -8.18
C ILE A 7 -20.17 -15.48 -8.07
N ILE A 8 -18.94 -15.45 -8.56
CA ILE A 8 -18.09 -16.64 -8.64
C ILE A 8 -16.75 -16.35 -7.93
N GLY A 9 -16.56 -16.94 -6.77
CA GLY A 9 -15.28 -16.93 -6.07
C GLY A 9 -14.41 -18.12 -6.45
N ARG A 10 -13.11 -17.91 -6.56
CA ARG A 10 -12.11 -18.97 -6.77
C ARG A 10 -10.83 -18.70 -6.01
N GLN A 11 -10.05 -19.77 -5.83
CA GLN A 11 -8.71 -19.70 -5.30
C GLN A 11 -7.71 -19.58 -6.45
N ILE A 12 -6.84 -18.57 -6.40
CA ILE A 12 -5.70 -18.37 -7.31
C ILE A 12 -4.40 -18.31 -6.50
N LEU A 13 -3.26 -18.10 -7.14
CA LEU A 13 -1.98 -17.89 -6.47
C LEU A 13 -1.56 -16.43 -6.51
N ASP A 14 -1.01 -15.94 -5.41
CA ASP A 14 -0.38 -14.63 -5.30
C ASP A 14 1.09 -14.67 -5.80
N SER A 15 1.75 -13.52 -5.81
CA SER A 15 3.15 -13.34 -6.25
C SER A 15 4.19 -14.11 -5.42
N ARG A 16 3.79 -14.63 -4.26
CA ARG A 16 4.62 -15.48 -3.38
C ARG A 16 4.29 -16.97 -3.53
N GLY A 17 3.36 -17.33 -4.42
CA GLY A 17 2.87 -18.70 -4.60
C GLY A 17 1.94 -19.18 -3.48
N ASN A 18 1.38 -18.27 -2.67
CA ASN A 18 0.36 -18.59 -1.70
C ASN A 18 -1.04 -18.42 -2.30
N PRO A 19 -2.04 -19.24 -1.88
CA PRO A 19 -3.42 -19.04 -2.30
C PRO A 19 -3.97 -17.68 -1.88
N THR A 20 -4.79 -17.09 -2.77
CA THR A 20 -5.62 -15.92 -2.49
C THR A 20 -6.96 -16.03 -3.20
N VAL A 21 -7.91 -15.14 -2.85
CA VAL A 21 -9.26 -15.10 -3.40
C VAL A 21 -9.31 -14.25 -4.64
N GLU A 22 -9.96 -14.73 -5.70
CA GLU A 22 -10.41 -13.95 -6.85
C GLU A 22 -11.92 -14.11 -7.01
N VAL A 23 -12.61 -13.01 -7.35
CA VAL A 23 -14.06 -12.97 -7.50
C VAL A 23 -14.43 -12.36 -8.85
N ASP A 24 -15.37 -12.99 -9.53
CA ASP A 24 -16.12 -12.43 -10.65
C ASP A 24 -17.54 -12.06 -10.19
N VAL A 25 -18.01 -10.90 -10.61
CA VAL A 25 -19.41 -10.46 -10.46
C VAL A 25 -19.95 -10.18 -11.84
N VAL A 26 -21.12 -10.75 -12.15
CA VAL A 26 -21.80 -10.60 -13.45
C VAL A 26 -23.12 -9.88 -13.26
N LEU A 27 -23.41 -8.90 -14.11
CA LEU A 27 -24.62 -8.11 -14.08
C LEU A 27 -25.61 -8.56 -15.17
N GLU A 28 -26.87 -8.17 -15.03
CA GLU A 28 -27.96 -8.55 -15.95
C GLU A 28 -27.73 -8.09 -17.40
N ASP A 29 -27.01 -6.98 -17.61
CA ASP A 29 -26.63 -6.47 -18.94
C ASP A 29 -25.44 -7.19 -19.57
N GLY A 30 -24.82 -8.12 -18.84
CA GLY A 30 -23.64 -8.88 -19.24
C GLY A 30 -22.31 -8.25 -18.83
N SER A 31 -22.32 -7.07 -18.20
CA SER A 31 -21.11 -6.45 -17.63
C SER A 31 -20.53 -7.33 -16.53
N MET A 32 -19.20 -7.39 -16.45
CA MET A 32 -18.47 -8.24 -15.49
C MET A 32 -17.33 -7.50 -14.83
N GLY A 33 -17.22 -7.65 -13.52
CA GLY A 33 -16.07 -7.18 -12.75
C GLY A 33 -15.28 -8.35 -12.16
N ARG A 34 -13.95 -8.31 -12.28
CA ARG A 34 -13.04 -9.28 -11.65
C ARG A 34 -12.09 -8.57 -10.70
N ALA A 35 -11.94 -9.10 -9.49
CA ALA A 35 -10.99 -8.59 -8.52
C ALA A 35 -10.24 -9.73 -7.81
N ALA A 36 -8.94 -9.57 -7.65
CA ALA A 36 -8.10 -10.47 -6.87
C ALA A 36 -7.61 -9.75 -5.60
N VAL A 37 -7.62 -10.46 -4.48
CA VAL A 37 -7.35 -9.90 -3.15
C VAL A 37 -5.86 -10.00 -2.82
N PRO A 38 -5.19 -8.92 -2.40
CA PRO A 38 -3.81 -8.97 -1.93
C PRO A 38 -3.70 -9.57 -0.52
N SER A 39 -2.48 -10.00 -0.14
CA SER A 39 -2.20 -10.66 1.15
C SER A 39 -0.90 -10.13 1.78
N GLY A 40 -0.89 -9.84 3.07
CA GLY A 40 0.30 -9.37 3.79
C GLY A 40 1.29 -10.48 4.14
N ALA A 41 2.58 -10.13 4.30
CA ALA A 41 3.60 -10.95 4.96
C ALA A 41 3.66 -10.62 6.45
N SER A 42 3.86 -9.36 6.79
CA SER A 42 3.61 -8.78 8.10
C SER A 42 2.16 -8.29 8.16
N THR A 43 1.50 -8.49 9.29
CA THR A 43 0.11 -8.04 9.48
C THR A 43 0.01 -7.34 10.81
N GLY A 44 -0.52 -6.11 10.83
CA GLY A 44 -0.82 -5.38 12.05
C GLY A 44 -1.84 -6.14 12.91
N ALA A 45 -1.68 -6.10 14.21
CA ALA A 45 -2.54 -6.85 15.13
C ALA A 45 -4.03 -6.46 15.06
N HIS A 46 -4.31 -5.30 14.48
CA HIS A 46 -5.65 -4.72 14.39
C HIS A 46 -6.29 -4.80 12.99
N GLU A 47 -5.67 -5.52 12.05
CA GLU A 47 -6.22 -5.72 10.71
C GLU A 47 -7.48 -6.61 10.72
N ALA A 48 -8.34 -6.42 9.72
CA ALA A 48 -9.42 -7.36 9.45
C ALA A 48 -8.86 -8.74 9.06
N VAL A 49 -9.61 -9.80 9.38
CA VAL A 49 -9.11 -11.19 9.31
C VAL A 49 -9.09 -11.68 7.86
N GLU A 50 -7.91 -12.02 7.37
CA GLU A 50 -7.76 -12.85 6.19
C GLU A 50 -8.09 -14.30 6.56
N LEU A 51 -9.23 -14.81 6.07
CA LEU A 51 -9.68 -16.15 6.41
C LEU A 51 -8.87 -17.20 5.65
N ARG A 52 -8.15 -18.04 6.40
CA ARG A 52 -7.35 -19.17 5.91
C ARG A 52 -7.95 -20.50 6.36
N ASP A 53 -7.77 -21.54 5.55
CA ASP A 53 -8.34 -22.88 5.83
C ASP A 53 -7.73 -23.53 7.05
N GLY A 54 -6.43 -23.33 7.31
CA GLY A 54 -5.68 -23.92 8.42
C GLY A 54 -5.33 -25.41 8.21
N ASP A 55 -5.75 -26.02 7.12
CA ASP A 55 -5.44 -27.41 6.77
C ASP A 55 -4.00 -27.54 6.29
N LYS A 56 -3.11 -28.01 7.15
CA LYS A 56 -1.69 -28.17 6.85
C LYS A 56 -1.37 -29.14 5.72
N SER A 57 -2.30 -30.04 5.37
CA SER A 57 -2.14 -30.99 4.26
C SER A 57 -2.27 -30.31 2.88
N ARG A 58 -2.83 -29.10 2.84
CA ARG A 58 -3.05 -28.31 1.62
C ARG A 58 -2.43 -26.93 1.78
N TYR A 59 -1.53 -26.56 0.85
CA TYR A 59 -0.84 -25.25 0.87
C TYR A 59 -0.24 -24.88 2.24
N LEU A 60 0.19 -25.88 3.01
CA LEU A 60 0.77 -25.68 4.36
C LEU A 60 -0.16 -24.92 5.33
N GLY A 61 -1.46 -25.04 5.15
CA GLY A 61 -2.48 -24.34 5.95
C GLY A 61 -2.94 -23.00 5.39
N LYS A 62 -2.34 -22.54 4.28
CA LYS A 62 -2.61 -21.21 3.70
C LYS A 62 -3.74 -21.20 2.65
N GLY A 63 -4.47 -22.30 2.44
CA GLY A 63 -5.63 -22.35 1.54
C GLY A 63 -6.68 -21.30 1.90
N VAL A 64 -7.54 -20.93 0.94
CA VAL A 64 -8.60 -19.91 1.11
C VAL A 64 -9.98 -20.43 0.68
N LEU A 65 -10.16 -21.76 0.65
CA LEU A 65 -11.43 -22.37 0.21
C LEU A 65 -12.61 -22.02 1.12
N LYS A 66 -12.40 -21.79 2.42
CA LYS A 66 -13.45 -21.29 3.33
C LYS A 66 -13.93 -19.89 2.92
N ALA A 67 -13.01 -19.00 2.57
CA ALA A 67 -13.36 -17.68 2.07
C ALA A 67 -14.06 -17.76 0.71
N VAL A 68 -13.61 -18.64 -0.19
CA VAL A 68 -14.27 -18.93 -1.47
C VAL A 68 -15.69 -19.48 -1.25
N GLU A 69 -15.88 -20.36 -0.29
CA GLU A 69 -17.22 -20.87 0.08
C GLU A 69 -18.13 -19.72 0.59
N SER A 70 -17.60 -18.83 1.44
CA SER A 70 -18.35 -17.65 1.89
C SER A 70 -18.82 -16.79 0.71
N VAL A 71 -17.97 -16.59 -0.32
CA VAL A 71 -18.34 -15.86 -1.55
C VAL A 71 -19.44 -16.58 -2.30
N ASN A 72 -19.28 -17.89 -2.57
CA ASN A 72 -20.17 -18.67 -3.46
C ASN A 72 -21.50 -19.06 -2.82
N THR A 73 -21.65 -18.86 -1.50
CA THR A 73 -22.86 -19.21 -0.76
C THR A 73 -23.44 -18.00 -0.05
N ALA A 74 -23.06 -17.76 1.21
CA ALA A 74 -23.69 -16.76 2.08
C ALA A 74 -23.68 -15.35 1.49
N ILE A 75 -22.57 -14.91 0.88
CA ILE A 75 -22.49 -13.58 0.28
C ILE A 75 -23.34 -13.54 -1.00
N ALA A 76 -23.20 -14.52 -1.89
CA ALA A 76 -23.99 -14.59 -3.13
C ALA A 76 -25.51 -14.59 -2.83
N GLU A 77 -25.95 -15.41 -1.86
CA GLU A 77 -27.37 -15.46 -1.44
C GLU A 77 -27.88 -14.10 -0.93
N ALA A 78 -27.03 -13.31 -0.28
CA ALA A 78 -27.43 -12.06 0.33
C ALA A 78 -27.50 -10.87 -0.67
N ILE A 79 -26.67 -10.86 -1.73
CA ILE A 79 -26.52 -9.68 -2.58
C ILE A 79 -26.91 -9.90 -4.05
N VAL A 80 -27.17 -11.14 -4.51
CA VAL A 80 -27.77 -11.39 -5.83
C VAL A 80 -29.10 -10.68 -5.91
N ALA A 81 -29.41 -10.07 -7.06
CA ALA A 81 -30.51 -9.17 -7.37
C ALA A 81 -30.39 -7.75 -6.78
N MET A 82 -29.35 -7.43 -5.98
CA MET A 82 -29.07 -6.04 -5.62
C MET A 82 -28.53 -5.27 -6.83
N ASP A 83 -28.72 -3.96 -6.82
CA ASP A 83 -28.17 -3.05 -7.82
C ASP A 83 -26.68 -2.82 -7.57
N ALA A 84 -25.81 -3.16 -8.52
CA ALA A 84 -24.37 -3.01 -8.40
C ALA A 84 -23.90 -1.54 -8.25
N GLU A 85 -24.71 -0.57 -8.65
CA GLU A 85 -24.42 0.85 -8.47
C GLU A 85 -24.56 1.29 -6.99
N ASP A 86 -25.29 0.52 -6.15
CA ASP A 86 -25.45 0.81 -4.73
C ASP A 86 -24.34 0.15 -3.89
N GLN A 87 -23.08 0.50 -4.19
CA GLN A 87 -21.89 -0.03 -3.53
C GLN A 87 -21.97 -0.01 -2.01
N THR A 88 -22.47 1.09 -1.45
CA THR A 88 -22.55 1.26 0.00
C THR A 88 -23.52 0.29 0.63
N ALA A 89 -24.70 0.05 0.03
CA ALA A 89 -25.64 -0.93 0.52
C ALA A 89 -25.12 -2.36 0.43
N ILE A 90 -24.42 -2.69 -0.65
CA ILE A 90 -23.81 -4.00 -0.85
C ILE A 90 -22.73 -4.27 0.20
N ASP A 91 -21.79 -3.33 0.39
CA ASP A 91 -20.73 -3.46 1.39
C ASP A 91 -21.32 -3.57 2.81
N GLN A 92 -22.32 -2.74 3.12
CA GLN A 92 -22.99 -2.78 4.42
C GLN A 92 -23.72 -4.11 4.64
N THR A 93 -24.39 -4.65 3.62
CA THR A 93 -25.03 -5.98 3.68
C THR A 93 -24.02 -7.07 4.03
N MET A 94 -22.86 -7.07 3.39
CA MET A 94 -21.80 -8.06 3.68
C MET A 94 -21.21 -7.87 5.09
N ILE A 95 -21.02 -6.64 5.55
CA ILE A 95 -20.51 -6.34 6.90
C ILE A 95 -21.52 -6.83 7.97
N GLU A 96 -22.81 -6.57 7.79
CA GLU A 96 -23.87 -7.03 8.69
C GLU A 96 -24.00 -8.56 8.68
N LEU A 97 -23.85 -9.21 7.53
CA LEU A 97 -23.86 -10.65 7.37
C LEU A 97 -22.71 -11.32 8.13
N ASP A 98 -21.51 -10.71 8.10
CA ASP A 98 -20.37 -11.14 8.91
C ASP A 98 -20.66 -10.93 10.40
N GLY A 99 -21.10 -9.76 10.80
CA GLY A 99 -21.52 -9.40 12.16
C GLY A 99 -20.39 -9.39 13.19
N THR A 100 -19.12 -9.49 12.77
CA THR A 100 -17.96 -9.41 13.66
C THR A 100 -17.18 -8.11 13.43
N PRO A 101 -16.47 -7.56 14.43
CA PRO A 101 -15.76 -6.29 14.28
C PRO A 101 -14.65 -6.30 13.22
N ASN A 102 -14.08 -7.48 12.92
CA ASN A 102 -12.91 -7.67 12.07
C ASN A 102 -13.14 -8.66 10.92
N LYS A 103 -14.40 -8.89 10.53
CA LYS A 103 -14.78 -9.78 9.42
C LYS A 103 -14.25 -11.22 9.56
N SER A 104 -14.17 -11.73 10.81
CA SER A 104 -13.61 -13.05 11.10
C SER A 104 -14.52 -14.23 10.72
N LYS A 105 -15.82 -14.01 10.48
CA LYS A 105 -16.79 -15.06 10.12
C LYS A 105 -16.72 -15.40 8.63
N LEU A 106 -16.82 -14.41 7.76
CA LEU A 106 -16.80 -14.59 6.30
C LEU A 106 -15.38 -14.48 5.71
N GLY A 107 -14.52 -13.71 6.37
CA GLY A 107 -13.20 -13.33 5.93
C GLY A 107 -13.19 -11.99 5.21
N ALA A 108 -12.28 -11.08 5.61
CA ALA A 108 -12.08 -9.82 4.92
C ALA A 108 -11.68 -10.01 3.45
N ASN A 109 -10.96 -11.08 3.13
CA ASN A 109 -10.60 -11.46 1.77
C ASN A 109 -11.83 -11.84 0.91
N ALA A 110 -12.83 -12.51 1.46
CA ALA A 110 -14.08 -12.80 0.78
C ALA A 110 -14.88 -11.52 0.52
N VAL A 111 -15.08 -10.71 1.56
CA VAL A 111 -15.84 -9.44 1.48
C VAL A 111 -15.18 -8.47 0.50
N LEU A 112 -13.86 -8.28 0.58
CA LEU A 112 -13.13 -7.37 -0.31
C LEU A 112 -13.18 -7.82 -1.76
N GLY A 113 -12.98 -9.12 -2.02
CA GLY A 113 -13.04 -9.65 -3.39
C GLY A 113 -14.35 -9.31 -4.07
N VAL A 114 -15.46 -9.50 -3.37
CA VAL A 114 -16.81 -9.16 -3.88
C VAL A 114 -16.97 -7.65 -4.01
N SER A 115 -16.62 -6.86 -2.99
CA SER A 115 -16.75 -5.40 -2.97
C SER A 115 -16.04 -4.74 -4.18
N LEU A 116 -14.79 -5.15 -4.47
CA LEU A 116 -14.05 -4.62 -5.61
C LEU A 116 -14.57 -5.13 -6.96
N ALA A 117 -15.00 -6.39 -7.04
CA ALA A 117 -15.57 -6.95 -8.27
C ALA A 117 -16.90 -6.27 -8.64
N VAL A 118 -17.74 -5.97 -7.64
CA VAL A 118 -19.00 -5.19 -7.83
C VAL A 118 -18.68 -3.80 -8.40
N ALA A 119 -17.73 -3.07 -7.81
CA ALA A 119 -17.35 -1.74 -8.29
C ALA A 119 -16.86 -1.76 -9.74
N LYS A 120 -16.09 -2.79 -10.12
CA LYS A 120 -15.61 -2.98 -11.49
C LYS A 120 -16.74 -3.32 -12.47
N ALA A 121 -17.67 -4.19 -12.08
CA ALA A 121 -18.84 -4.53 -12.89
C ALA A 121 -19.73 -3.31 -13.13
N ALA A 122 -20.00 -2.52 -12.08
CA ALA A 122 -20.79 -1.30 -12.18
C ALA A 122 -20.08 -0.22 -13.03
N ALA A 123 -18.76 -0.11 -12.95
CA ALA A 123 -17.97 0.77 -13.80
C ALA A 123 -18.10 0.37 -15.29
N GLU A 124 -17.99 -0.93 -15.59
CA GLU A 124 -18.18 -1.46 -16.96
C GLU A 124 -19.59 -1.18 -17.47
N ALA A 125 -20.63 -1.48 -16.68
CA ALA A 125 -22.02 -1.19 -17.02
C ALA A 125 -22.28 0.31 -17.28
N SER A 126 -21.58 1.19 -16.57
CA SER A 126 -21.66 2.64 -16.76
C SER A 126 -20.83 3.14 -17.95
N GLY A 127 -20.03 2.28 -18.60
CA GLY A 127 -19.10 2.65 -19.66
C GLY A 127 -17.98 3.57 -19.20
N LEU A 128 -17.59 3.50 -17.92
CA LEU A 128 -16.56 4.32 -17.32
C LEU A 128 -15.37 3.47 -16.86
N PRO A 129 -14.12 3.98 -16.97
CA PRO A 129 -12.99 3.36 -16.29
C PRO A 129 -13.17 3.46 -14.77
N LEU A 130 -12.62 2.50 -14.02
CA LEU A 130 -12.86 2.37 -12.58
C LEU A 130 -12.50 3.65 -11.80
N TYR A 131 -11.35 4.29 -12.12
CA TYR A 131 -10.96 5.52 -11.45
C TYR A 131 -11.99 6.66 -11.60
N ARG A 132 -12.63 6.71 -12.79
CA ARG A 132 -13.66 7.72 -13.09
C ARG A 132 -14.99 7.37 -12.44
N TYR A 133 -15.37 6.10 -12.42
CA TYR A 133 -16.58 5.62 -11.77
C TYR A 133 -16.55 5.91 -10.26
N VAL A 134 -15.45 5.56 -9.58
CA VAL A 134 -15.31 5.75 -8.13
C VAL A 134 -15.06 7.22 -7.77
N GLY A 135 -14.21 7.92 -8.52
CA GLY A 135 -13.73 9.27 -8.16
C GLY A 135 -14.51 10.41 -8.82
N GLY A 136 -15.41 10.09 -9.74
CA GLY A 136 -16.22 11.09 -10.46
C GLY A 136 -15.39 11.98 -11.38
N THR A 137 -15.94 13.15 -11.70
CA THR A 137 -15.36 14.08 -12.68
C THR A 137 -14.06 14.76 -12.23
N SER A 138 -13.75 14.74 -10.93
CA SER A 138 -12.54 15.34 -10.37
C SER A 138 -11.34 14.40 -10.32
N ALA A 139 -11.51 13.11 -10.60
CA ALA A 139 -10.45 12.09 -10.59
C ALA A 139 -9.48 12.32 -11.77
N ARG A 140 -8.33 12.96 -11.48
CA ARG A 140 -7.32 13.31 -12.51
C ARG A 140 -5.90 13.47 -11.96
N VAL A 141 -5.68 13.28 -10.65
CA VAL A 141 -4.37 13.45 -10.04
C VAL A 141 -3.61 12.14 -10.11
N LEU A 142 -2.55 12.11 -10.91
CA LEU A 142 -1.59 10.99 -10.97
C LEU A 142 -0.73 11.04 -9.71
N PRO A 143 -0.64 9.91 -8.97
CA PRO A 143 0.11 9.87 -7.72
C PRO A 143 1.62 9.88 -7.95
N VAL A 144 2.38 10.46 -7.02
CA VAL A 144 3.82 10.24 -6.93
C VAL A 144 4.06 8.79 -6.48
N PRO A 145 4.82 7.99 -7.25
CA PRO A 145 5.16 6.65 -6.84
C PRO A 145 6.27 6.66 -5.77
N MET A 146 6.05 5.91 -4.70
CA MET A 146 7.05 5.58 -3.66
C MET A 146 7.65 4.23 -4.04
N MET A 147 8.77 4.24 -4.79
CA MET A 147 9.34 3.06 -5.42
C MET A 147 10.37 2.41 -4.49
N ASN A 148 10.05 1.26 -3.95
CA ASN A 148 10.91 0.49 -3.06
C ASN A 148 12.07 -0.15 -3.83
N ILE A 149 13.29 0.41 -3.76
CA ILE A 149 14.46 -0.06 -4.52
C ILE A 149 15.47 -0.85 -3.69
N VAL A 150 15.40 -0.79 -2.35
CA VAL A 150 16.19 -1.63 -1.43
C VAL A 150 15.28 -2.21 -0.36
N ASN A 151 15.33 -3.52 -0.20
CA ASN A 151 14.60 -4.29 0.80
C ASN A 151 15.50 -4.72 1.96
N GLY A 152 14.94 -4.71 3.15
CA GLY A 152 15.49 -5.28 4.37
C GLY A 152 14.37 -5.82 5.25
N GLY A 153 14.61 -5.94 6.56
CA GLY A 153 13.62 -6.39 7.53
C GLY A 153 12.95 -7.70 7.14
N ALA A 154 11.64 -7.77 7.25
CA ALA A 154 10.85 -8.96 6.89
C ALA A 154 10.79 -9.22 5.36
N HIS A 155 11.18 -8.26 4.51
CA HIS A 155 11.11 -8.37 3.05
C HIS A 155 12.38 -8.95 2.41
N ALA A 156 13.47 -9.16 3.19
CA ALA A 156 14.73 -9.67 2.67
C ALA A 156 15.52 -10.43 3.73
N ASP A 157 16.19 -11.51 3.32
CA ASP A 157 17.15 -12.24 4.16
C ASP A 157 18.52 -11.53 4.13
N ASN A 158 18.63 -10.40 4.83
CA ASN A 158 19.84 -9.60 4.95
C ASN A 158 19.87 -8.89 6.33
N PRO A 159 20.99 -8.26 6.73
CA PRO A 159 21.11 -7.64 8.05
C PRO A 159 20.53 -6.21 8.16
N ILE A 160 19.81 -5.70 7.16
CA ILE A 160 19.20 -4.38 7.21
C ILE A 160 17.94 -4.46 8.09
N ASP A 161 17.88 -3.66 9.16
CA ASP A 161 16.77 -3.70 10.10
C ASP A 161 15.50 -3.00 9.53
N PHE A 162 15.64 -1.92 8.73
CA PHE A 162 14.52 -1.26 8.08
C PHE A 162 14.01 -2.06 6.87
N GLN A 163 12.70 -2.04 6.67
CA GLN A 163 12.04 -2.89 5.68
C GLN A 163 12.18 -2.37 4.25
N GLU A 164 12.07 -1.04 4.03
CA GLU A 164 12.07 -0.47 2.69
C GLU A 164 12.78 0.88 2.61
N PHE A 165 13.50 1.06 1.49
CA PHE A 165 14.13 2.32 1.09
C PHE A 165 13.58 2.70 -0.28
N MET A 166 12.86 3.81 -0.31
CA MET A 166 12.09 4.22 -1.48
C MET A 166 12.63 5.51 -2.08
N VAL A 167 12.51 5.61 -3.42
CA VAL A 167 12.72 6.85 -4.17
C VAL A 167 11.37 7.42 -4.60
N MET A 168 11.25 8.75 -4.54
CA MET A 168 10.05 9.50 -4.89
C MET A 168 10.42 10.60 -5.92
N PRO A 169 10.02 10.48 -7.19
CA PRO A 169 10.35 11.45 -8.25
C PRO A 169 9.44 12.68 -8.16
N ILE A 170 9.62 13.48 -7.10
CA ILE A 170 8.77 14.64 -6.78
C ILE A 170 8.98 15.83 -7.71
N GLY A 171 10.09 15.87 -8.46
CA GLY A 171 10.42 16.93 -9.42
C GLY A 171 10.04 16.61 -10.86
N ALA A 172 9.40 15.45 -11.13
CA ALA A 172 8.96 15.10 -12.47
C ALA A 172 7.74 15.95 -12.91
N ASP A 173 7.62 16.17 -14.23
CA ASP A 173 6.51 16.92 -14.81
C ASP A 173 5.28 16.05 -15.13
N SER A 174 5.45 14.72 -15.16
CA SER A 174 4.40 13.75 -15.46
C SER A 174 4.65 12.44 -14.72
N PHE A 175 3.63 11.58 -14.65
CA PHE A 175 3.80 10.24 -14.07
C PHE A 175 4.77 9.40 -14.91
N ALA A 176 4.64 9.43 -16.25
CA ALA A 176 5.54 8.72 -17.16
C ALA A 176 7.01 9.14 -16.97
N GLU A 177 7.27 10.43 -16.80
CA GLU A 177 8.61 10.95 -16.52
C GLU A 177 9.12 10.47 -15.14
N GLY A 178 8.28 10.53 -14.10
CA GLY A 178 8.61 10.02 -12.78
C GLY A 178 8.94 8.53 -12.79
N LEU A 179 8.20 7.73 -13.56
CA LEU A 179 8.46 6.31 -13.71
C LEU A 179 9.79 6.03 -14.45
N ARG A 180 10.10 6.82 -15.50
CA ARG A 180 11.40 6.78 -16.20
C ARG A 180 12.56 7.06 -15.26
N MET A 181 12.47 8.14 -14.48
CA MET A 181 13.48 8.51 -13.48
C MET A 181 13.73 7.35 -12.50
N GLY A 182 12.66 6.76 -11.97
CA GLY A 182 12.76 5.60 -11.09
C GLY A 182 13.46 4.40 -11.74
N ALA A 183 13.13 4.08 -13.00
CA ALA A 183 13.74 2.97 -13.74
C ALA A 183 15.25 3.18 -13.95
N GLU A 184 15.66 4.39 -14.31
CA GLU A 184 17.07 4.73 -14.52
C GLU A 184 17.87 4.66 -13.20
N ILE A 185 17.29 5.13 -12.09
CA ILE A 185 17.89 5.02 -10.75
C ILE A 185 17.99 3.54 -10.33
N PHE A 186 16.93 2.75 -10.55
CA PHE A 186 16.92 1.32 -10.23
C PHE A 186 18.05 0.56 -10.95
N HIS A 187 18.21 0.78 -12.26
CA HIS A 187 19.29 0.13 -13.01
C HIS A 187 20.69 0.64 -12.63
N THR A 188 20.81 1.92 -12.32
CA THR A 188 22.05 2.53 -11.82
C THR A 188 22.44 1.93 -10.46
N LEU A 189 21.47 1.78 -9.55
CA LEU A 189 21.67 1.14 -8.25
C LEU A 189 22.11 -0.32 -8.42
N LYS A 190 21.47 -1.08 -9.32
CA LYS A 190 21.87 -2.45 -9.64
C LYS A 190 23.34 -2.54 -9.98
N LYS A 191 23.80 -1.66 -10.88
CA LYS A 191 25.21 -1.62 -11.30
C LYS A 191 26.13 -1.28 -10.13
N LYS A 192 25.81 -0.27 -9.32
CA LYS A 192 26.62 0.12 -8.16
C LYS A 192 26.74 -0.99 -7.11
N LEU A 193 25.65 -1.66 -6.80
CA LEU A 193 25.64 -2.80 -5.87
C LEU A 193 26.51 -3.94 -6.40
N HIS A 194 26.39 -4.28 -7.68
CA HIS A 194 27.19 -5.30 -8.33
C HIS A 194 28.69 -4.95 -8.29
N ASP A 195 29.05 -3.72 -8.66
CA ASP A 195 30.44 -3.25 -8.69
C ASP A 195 31.07 -3.23 -7.28
N ALA A 196 30.25 -3.03 -6.25
CA ALA A 196 30.66 -3.12 -4.84
C ALA A 196 30.67 -4.57 -4.30
N GLY A 197 30.34 -5.58 -5.11
CA GLY A 197 30.34 -6.98 -4.72
C GLY A 197 29.08 -7.43 -3.94
N HIS A 198 28.01 -6.65 -3.95
CA HIS A 198 26.76 -7.01 -3.33
C HIS A 198 25.85 -7.83 -4.26
N ASN A 199 24.99 -8.65 -3.66
CA ASN A 199 23.93 -9.36 -4.35
C ASN A 199 22.90 -8.38 -4.93
N THR A 200 22.45 -8.63 -6.16
CA THR A 200 21.41 -7.87 -6.86
C THR A 200 20.15 -8.68 -7.13
N ASN A 201 19.91 -9.76 -6.38
CA ASN A 201 18.62 -10.43 -6.36
C ASN A 201 17.59 -9.51 -5.74
N VAL A 202 16.32 -9.70 -6.15
CA VAL A 202 15.21 -8.88 -5.67
C VAL A 202 14.39 -9.62 -4.61
N GLY A 203 13.86 -8.87 -3.67
CA GLY A 203 12.92 -9.35 -2.66
C GLY A 203 11.48 -9.46 -3.19
N ASP A 204 10.55 -9.70 -2.28
CA ASP A 204 9.13 -9.91 -2.59
C ASP A 204 8.47 -8.75 -3.32
N GLU A 205 8.95 -7.53 -3.09
CA GLU A 205 8.43 -6.32 -3.70
C GLU A 205 9.26 -5.77 -4.87
N GLY A 206 10.24 -6.54 -5.32
CA GLY A 206 11.05 -6.22 -6.50
C GLY A 206 12.24 -5.30 -6.24
N GLY A 207 12.44 -4.79 -5.03
CA GLY A 207 13.65 -4.06 -4.62
C GLY A 207 14.83 -5.00 -4.42
N PHE A 208 16.07 -4.49 -4.51
CA PHE A 208 17.27 -5.28 -4.26
C PHE A 208 17.39 -5.66 -2.79
N ALA A 209 17.95 -6.84 -2.52
CA ALA A 209 18.17 -7.36 -1.17
C ALA A 209 19.70 -7.54 -0.90
N PRO A 210 20.48 -6.44 -0.87
CA PRO A 210 21.92 -6.52 -0.69
C PRO A 210 22.30 -6.83 0.75
N ASN A 211 23.46 -7.43 0.96
CA ASN A 211 23.99 -7.70 2.29
C ASN A 211 24.70 -6.45 2.85
N ILE A 212 23.93 -5.43 3.18
CA ILE A 212 24.37 -4.15 3.77
C ILE A 212 24.01 -4.13 5.26
N LYS A 213 24.86 -3.52 6.10
CA LYS A 213 24.78 -3.67 7.56
C LYS A 213 24.02 -2.56 8.29
N SER A 214 23.68 -1.45 7.63
CA SER A 214 23.00 -0.33 8.29
C SER A 214 22.10 0.44 7.33
N ALA A 215 21.12 1.13 7.88
CA ALA A 215 20.22 1.99 7.12
C ALA A 215 20.98 3.12 6.42
N GLU A 216 21.98 3.74 7.10
CA GLU A 216 22.78 4.80 6.51
C GLU A 216 23.57 4.31 5.28
N ALA A 217 24.18 3.12 5.36
CA ALA A 217 24.90 2.56 4.22
C ALA A 217 23.98 2.25 3.02
N ALA A 218 22.74 1.82 3.28
CA ALA A 218 21.75 1.63 2.23
C ALA A 218 21.34 2.98 1.61
N LEU A 219 21.10 3.99 2.42
CA LEU A 219 20.79 5.36 1.97
C LEU A 219 21.94 5.95 1.13
N ASP A 220 23.19 5.73 1.52
CA ASP A 220 24.37 6.20 0.76
C ASP A 220 24.42 5.58 -0.64
N PHE A 221 24.11 4.28 -0.79
CA PHE A 221 24.02 3.65 -2.11
C PHE A 221 22.88 4.25 -2.96
N VAL A 222 21.72 4.51 -2.35
CA VAL A 222 20.59 5.12 -3.04
C VAL A 222 20.93 6.56 -3.48
N MET A 223 21.52 7.37 -2.61
CA MET A 223 21.97 8.72 -2.94
C MET A 223 22.94 8.74 -4.12
N GLN A 224 23.95 7.89 -4.08
CA GLN A 224 24.91 7.75 -5.18
C GLN A 224 24.26 7.27 -6.48
N ALA A 225 23.23 6.43 -6.39
CA ALA A 225 22.49 5.97 -7.58
C ALA A 225 21.70 7.12 -8.22
N ILE A 226 21.02 7.95 -7.41
CA ILE A 226 20.29 9.14 -7.88
C ILE A 226 21.25 10.10 -8.60
N GLU A 227 22.35 10.48 -7.96
CA GLU A 227 23.35 11.40 -8.52
C GLU A 227 23.98 10.85 -9.81
N THR A 228 24.33 9.54 -9.82
CA THR A 228 24.95 8.90 -10.99
C THR A 228 23.96 8.75 -12.15
N ALA A 229 22.66 8.61 -11.87
CA ALA A 229 21.61 8.64 -12.89
C ALA A 229 21.36 10.05 -13.45
N GLY A 230 22.00 11.08 -12.88
CA GLY A 230 21.91 12.47 -13.35
C GLY A 230 20.84 13.31 -12.69
N TYR A 231 20.25 12.82 -11.59
CA TYR A 231 19.21 13.52 -10.84
C TYR A 231 19.75 14.15 -9.55
N LYS A 232 19.09 15.19 -9.08
CA LYS A 232 19.45 15.92 -7.86
C LYS A 232 18.62 15.38 -6.67
N PRO A 233 19.30 14.77 -5.66
CA PRO A 233 18.61 14.35 -4.45
C PRO A 233 17.92 15.54 -3.73
N GLY A 234 16.67 15.33 -3.33
CA GLY A 234 15.84 16.33 -2.65
C GLY A 234 15.19 17.38 -3.56
N GLU A 235 15.70 17.55 -4.79
CA GLU A 235 15.12 18.46 -5.80
C GLU A 235 14.29 17.66 -6.82
N ASP A 236 14.91 16.74 -7.54
CA ASP A 236 14.22 15.91 -8.54
C ASP A 236 13.62 14.66 -7.87
N VAL A 237 14.39 14.03 -6.98
CA VAL A 237 14.03 12.78 -6.32
C VAL A 237 14.28 12.89 -4.82
N ALA A 238 13.24 12.68 -4.04
CA ALA A 238 13.32 12.57 -2.59
C ALA A 238 13.37 11.09 -2.15
N LEU A 239 13.64 10.87 -0.86
CA LEU A 239 13.69 9.54 -0.25
C LEU A 239 12.49 9.34 0.68
N ALA A 240 12.05 8.08 0.77
CA ALA A 240 11.13 7.64 1.80
C ALA A 240 11.62 6.33 2.44
N LEU A 241 11.22 6.11 3.67
CA LEU A 241 11.53 4.91 4.44
C LEU A 241 10.24 4.23 4.90
N ASP A 242 10.26 2.91 4.92
CA ASP A 242 9.39 2.11 5.76
C ASP A 242 10.26 1.39 6.79
N CYS A 243 10.11 1.75 8.06
CA CYS A 243 10.88 1.14 9.13
C CYS A 243 10.28 -0.18 9.59
N ALA A 244 8.97 -0.36 9.48
CA ALA A 244 8.21 -1.47 10.06
C ALA A 244 8.62 -1.74 11.53
N ALA A 245 8.65 -0.69 12.35
CA ALA A 245 9.34 -0.70 13.64
C ALA A 245 8.71 -1.65 14.67
N THR A 246 7.46 -2.10 14.46
CA THR A 246 6.82 -3.14 15.27
C THR A 246 7.62 -4.44 15.24
N GLU A 247 8.23 -4.81 14.09
CA GLU A 247 8.97 -6.06 13.89
C GLU A 247 10.22 -6.18 14.80
N PHE A 248 10.84 -5.05 15.16
CA PHE A 248 12.01 -5.04 16.03
C PHE A 248 11.77 -4.33 17.38
N PHE A 249 10.51 -4.09 17.74
CA PHE A 249 10.14 -3.58 19.07
C PHE A 249 9.95 -4.72 20.06
N LYS A 250 10.78 -4.78 21.11
CA LYS A 250 10.77 -5.83 22.13
C LYS A 250 10.98 -5.23 23.50
N ASP A 251 10.17 -5.63 24.48
CA ASP A 251 10.30 -5.22 25.89
C ASP A 251 10.47 -3.71 26.08
N GLY A 252 9.70 -2.90 25.33
CA GLY A 252 9.73 -1.44 25.43
C GLY A 252 10.92 -0.77 24.73
N SER A 253 11.67 -1.49 23.90
CA SER A 253 12.85 -0.98 23.20
C SER A 253 12.90 -1.48 21.74
N TYR A 254 13.53 -0.69 20.89
CA TYR A 254 13.79 -0.98 19.48
C TYR A 254 15.15 -1.67 19.35
N VAL A 255 15.15 -2.96 18.99
CA VAL A 255 16.33 -3.83 18.94
C VAL A 255 16.78 -4.02 17.49
N TYR A 256 17.79 -3.28 17.10
CA TYR A 256 18.43 -3.36 15.79
C TYR A 256 19.41 -4.53 15.74
N ALA A 257 19.00 -5.66 15.21
CA ALA A 257 19.82 -6.89 15.18
C ALA A 257 21.03 -6.74 14.26
N GLY A 258 20.85 -6.15 13.09
CA GLY A 258 21.92 -5.93 12.11
C GLY A 258 22.99 -4.96 12.57
N GLU A 259 22.59 -3.87 13.22
CA GLU A 259 23.50 -2.87 13.78
C GLU A 259 24.01 -3.23 15.20
N ARG A 260 23.41 -4.23 15.87
CA ARG A 260 23.67 -4.61 17.28
C ARG A 260 23.48 -3.43 18.24
N LYS A 261 22.40 -2.69 18.05
CA LYS A 261 22.04 -1.52 18.88
C LYS A 261 20.63 -1.67 19.44
N THR A 262 20.42 -1.10 20.63
CA THR A 262 19.09 -0.99 21.24
C THR A 262 18.81 0.47 21.54
N ARG A 263 17.59 0.92 21.23
CA ARG A 263 17.13 2.30 21.46
C ARG A 263 15.82 2.26 22.25
N ASP A 264 15.72 3.10 23.28
CA ASP A 264 14.41 3.40 23.87
C ASP A 264 13.58 4.27 22.90
N PRO A 265 12.27 4.46 23.12
CA PRO A 265 11.40 5.23 22.23
C PRO A 265 11.90 6.64 21.92
N LYS A 266 12.49 7.33 22.92
CA LYS A 266 13.04 8.68 22.71
C LYS A 266 14.32 8.67 21.87
N ALA A 267 15.18 7.69 22.08
CA ALA A 267 16.39 7.50 21.27
C ALA A 267 16.04 7.10 19.83
N GLN A 268 14.99 6.29 19.64
CA GLN A 268 14.46 5.92 18.33
C GLN A 268 13.97 7.17 17.57
N ALA A 269 13.10 7.98 18.17
CA ALA A 269 12.61 9.20 17.56
C ALA A 269 13.76 10.17 17.19
N LYS A 270 14.77 10.31 18.05
CA LYS A 270 15.97 11.14 17.76
C LYS A 270 16.82 10.55 16.64
N TYR A 271 16.93 9.23 16.54
CA TYR A 271 17.65 8.58 15.46
C TYR A 271 16.99 8.87 14.10
N LEU A 272 15.68 8.70 14.01
CA LEU A 272 14.92 9.02 12.80
C LEU A 272 15.01 10.53 12.46
N ALA A 273 14.90 11.40 13.45
CA ALA A 273 15.07 12.85 13.26
C ALA A 273 16.48 13.20 12.70
N ARG A 274 17.53 12.49 13.13
CA ARG A 274 18.87 12.65 12.60
C ARG A 274 18.97 12.21 11.13
N LEU A 275 18.33 11.09 10.78
CA LEU A 275 18.29 10.63 9.37
C LEU A 275 17.57 11.67 8.47
N VAL A 276 16.43 12.20 8.90
CA VAL A 276 15.72 13.27 8.19
C VAL A 276 16.59 14.53 8.03
N GLY A 277 17.44 14.84 9.02
CA GLY A 277 18.38 15.96 8.94
C GLY A 277 19.61 15.73 8.07
N SER A 278 19.94 14.46 7.77
CA SER A 278 21.15 14.08 7.03
C SER A 278 20.90 13.70 5.58
N TYR A 279 19.68 13.26 5.24
CA TYR A 279 19.27 12.81 3.92
C TYR A 279 17.99 13.52 3.49
N PRO A 280 17.69 13.62 2.19
CA PRO A 280 16.45 14.22 1.68
C PRO A 280 15.24 13.30 1.89
N ILE A 281 15.05 12.82 3.12
CA ILE A 281 13.92 11.97 3.51
C ILE A 281 12.71 12.85 3.77
N VAL A 282 11.65 12.63 3.00
CA VAL A 282 10.40 13.38 3.06
C VAL A 282 9.25 12.59 3.66
N SER A 283 9.42 11.27 3.82
CA SER A 283 8.39 10.38 4.37
C SER A 283 9.01 9.24 5.17
N ILE A 284 8.44 8.94 6.33
CA ILE A 284 8.77 7.77 7.15
C ILE A 284 7.47 7.05 7.49
N GLU A 285 7.38 5.78 7.10
CA GLU A 285 6.31 4.87 7.46
C GLU A 285 6.73 4.04 8.66
N ASP A 286 5.81 3.85 9.60
CA ASP A 286 5.94 3.04 10.81
C ASP A 286 7.30 3.18 11.51
N GLY A 287 7.70 4.43 11.72
CA GLY A 287 8.95 4.76 12.42
C GLY A 287 8.96 4.35 13.90
N MET A 288 7.77 4.08 14.46
CA MET A 288 7.54 3.61 15.84
C MET A 288 6.58 2.41 15.77
N ALA A 289 6.57 1.58 16.83
CA ALA A 289 5.68 0.40 16.91
C ALA A 289 4.19 0.79 16.97
N GLU A 290 3.31 -0.09 16.52
CA GLU A 290 1.86 0.13 16.31
C GLU A 290 1.09 0.59 17.56
N ASP A 291 1.56 0.27 18.75
CA ASP A 291 0.95 0.67 20.02
C ASP A 291 1.83 1.60 20.87
N ASP A 292 3.00 2.03 20.38
CA ASP A 292 3.87 3.03 21.02
C ASP A 292 3.40 4.47 20.71
N TRP A 293 2.18 4.80 21.15
CA TRP A 293 1.56 6.11 20.89
C TRP A 293 2.36 7.30 21.44
N GLU A 294 3.09 7.10 22.56
CA GLU A 294 3.95 8.14 23.13
C GLU A 294 5.20 8.36 22.27
N GLY A 295 5.81 7.28 21.78
CA GLY A 295 6.92 7.35 20.82
C GLY A 295 6.51 7.99 19.51
N TRP A 296 5.35 7.63 18.96
CA TRP A 296 4.77 8.27 17.77
C TRP A 296 4.55 9.77 17.98
N LYS A 297 4.01 10.16 19.13
CA LYS A 297 3.82 11.58 19.45
C LYS A 297 5.15 12.31 19.53
N ALA A 298 6.15 11.72 20.17
CA ALA A 298 7.50 12.31 20.27
C ALA A 298 8.15 12.47 18.88
N LEU A 299 8.02 11.47 18.00
CA LEU A 299 8.51 11.56 16.62
C LEU A 299 7.78 12.65 15.84
N THR A 300 6.45 12.73 15.98
CA THR A 300 5.63 13.75 15.31
C THR A 300 6.05 15.16 15.72
N ASP A 301 6.28 15.38 17.01
CA ASP A 301 6.72 16.69 17.52
C ASP A 301 8.12 17.07 17.02
N LEU A 302 9.01 16.09 16.77
CA LEU A 302 10.37 16.34 16.30
C LEU A 302 10.46 16.67 14.81
N VAL A 303 9.72 15.94 13.98
CA VAL A 303 9.91 16.00 12.52
C VAL A 303 8.63 16.19 11.71
N GLY A 304 7.44 16.08 12.29
CA GLY A 304 6.16 16.11 11.55
C GLY A 304 5.89 17.39 10.75
N ALA A 305 6.56 18.50 11.09
CA ALA A 305 6.51 19.73 10.31
C ALA A 305 7.37 19.72 9.04
N LYS A 306 8.28 18.73 8.89
CA LYS A 306 9.26 18.65 7.80
C LYS A 306 9.22 17.32 7.05
N CYS A 307 8.57 16.33 7.62
CA CYS A 307 8.53 14.97 7.11
C CYS A 307 7.12 14.38 7.27
N GLN A 308 6.66 13.72 6.24
CA GLN A 308 5.44 12.92 6.30
C GLN A 308 5.68 11.72 7.22
N LEU A 309 4.78 11.49 8.16
CA LEU A 309 4.81 10.35 9.07
C LEU A 309 3.59 9.49 8.78
N VAL A 310 3.82 8.36 8.12
CA VAL A 310 2.77 7.47 7.64
C VAL A 310 2.51 6.37 8.66
N GLY A 311 1.27 6.25 9.12
CA GLY A 311 0.84 5.11 9.93
C GLY A 311 0.28 4.01 9.03
N ASP A 312 0.98 2.87 8.96
CA ASP A 312 0.50 1.61 8.40
C ASP A 312 -0.10 0.75 9.52
N ASP A 313 0.70 0.03 10.28
CA ASP A 313 0.23 -0.79 11.42
C ASP A 313 -0.42 0.09 12.52
N LEU A 314 -0.01 1.35 12.64
CA LEU A 314 -0.62 2.30 13.55
C LEU A 314 -2.13 2.49 13.27
N PHE A 315 -2.54 2.58 12.02
CA PHE A 315 -3.90 2.92 11.62
C PHE A 315 -4.68 1.78 10.97
N VAL A 316 -4.00 0.83 10.32
CA VAL A 316 -4.56 -0.34 9.61
C VAL A 316 -5.78 -0.01 8.75
N THR A 317 -5.75 1.15 8.06
CA THR A 317 -6.87 1.67 7.24
C THR A 317 -8.19 1.80 8.03
N ASN A 318 -8.14 1.84 9.37
CA ASN A 318 -9.29 1.84 10.26
C ASN A 318 -9.62 3.27 10.74
N VAL A 319 -10.87 3.72 10.52
CA VAL A 319 -11.33 5.07 10.87
C VAL A 319 -11.29 5.37 12.36
N GLU A 320 -11.46 4.38 13.24
CA GLU A 320 -11.42 4.57 14.70
C GLU A 320 -9.99 4.84 15.15
N ARG A 321 -9.01 4.04 14.68
CA ARG A 321 -7.58 4.25 14.97
C ARG A 321 -7.08 5.56 14.36
N LEU A 322 -7.49 5.87 13.12
CA LEU A 322 -7.18 7.14 12.47
C LEU A 322 -7.76 8.34 13.26
N SER A 323 -9.02 8.27 13.70
CA SER A 323 -9.64 9.29 14.53
C SER A 323 -8.87 9.52 15.84
N ARG A 324 -8.36 8.44 16.47
CA ARG A 324 -7.50 8.55 17.66
C ARG A 324 -6.21 9.32 17.34
N GLY A 325 -5.53 9.00 16.23
CA GLY A 325 -4.31 9.68 15.79
C GLY A 325 -4.53 11.16 15.52
N ILE A 326 -5.61 11.49 14.80
CA ILE A 326 -6.02 12.87 14.49
C ILE A 326 -6.23 13.67 15.79
N LYS A 327 -7.01 13.13 16.73
CA LYS A 327 -7.30 13.79 18.03
C LYS A 327 -6.02 13.98 18.87
N ALA A 328 -5.11 13.01 18.84
CA ALA A 328 -3.84 13.06 19.54
C ALA A 328 -2.76 13.87 18.79
N ARG A 329 -3.02 14.32 17.56
CA ARG A 329 -2.03 14.97 16.68
C ARG A 329 -0.78 14.09 16.54
N THR A 330 -0.99 12.83 16.20
CA THR A 330 0.03 11.78 16.08
C THR A 330 0.08 11.29 14.66
N ALA A 331 1.26 11.22 14.05
CA ALA A 331 1.46 11.05 12.61
C ALA A 331 0.83 12.23 11.80
N ASN A 332 0.87 12.18 10.48
CA ASN A 332 0.24 13.17 9.60
C ASN A 332 -0.17 12.59 8.23
N SER A 333 -0.07 11.26 8.11
CA SER A 333 -0.45 10.50 6.92
C SER A 333 -0.93 9.10 7.29
N ILE A 334 -1.78 8.52 6.45
CA ILE A 334 -2.23 7.13 6.56
C ILE A 334 -1.77 6.32 5.36
N LEU A 335 -1.28 5.10 5.58
CA LEU A 335 -1.18 4.09 4.52
C LEU A 335 -2.54 3.42 4.34
N VAL A 336 -2.98 3.27 3.10
CA VAL A 336 -4.31 2.73 2.76
C VAL A 336 -4.13 1.42 2.04
N LYS A 337 -4.45 0.34 2.73
CA LYS A 337 -4.43 -1.04 2.21
C LYS A 337 -5.85 -1.58 2.23
N VAL A 338 -6.43 -1.81 1.06
CA VAL A 338 -7.84 -2.21 0.91
C VAL A 338 -8.21 -3.45 1.73
N ASN A 339 -7.28 -4.40 1.88
CA ASN A 339 -7.53 -5.64 2.59
C ASN A 339 -7.39 -5.54 4.12
N GLN A 340 -6.75 -4.48 4.65
CA GLN A 340 -6.68 -4.25 6.10
C GLN A 340 -8.03 -3.94 6.72
N ILE A 341 -8.95 -3.36 5.94
CA ILE A 341 -10.32 -3.05 6.37
C ILE A 341 -11.37 -3.92 5.67
N GLY A 342 -11.17 -4.30 4.40
CA GLY A 342 -11.88 -5.36 3.72
C GLY A 342 -13.13 -4.95 2.95
N SER A 343 -13.36 -3.66 2.67
CA SER A 343 -14.37 -3.18 1.73
C SER A 343 -13.94 -1.87 1.05
N LEU A 344 -14.47 -1.59 -0.13
CA LEU A 344 -14.23 -0.33 -0.83
C LEU A 344 -14.83 0.86 -0.05
N THR A 345 -16.05 0.73 0.44
CA THR A 345 -16.74 1.79 1.20
C THR A 345 -15.92 2.22 2.42
N GLU A 346 -15.44 1.28 3.24
CA GLU A 346 -14.63 1.60 4.41
C GLU A 346 -13.26 2.17 4.03
N THR A 347 -12.66 1.67 2.95
CA THR A 347 -11.41 2.22 2.40
C THR A 347 -11.55 3.68 2.01
N LEU A 348 -12.61 4.02 1.26
CA LEU A 348 -12.88 5.40 0.86
C LEU A 348 -13.19 6.31 2.06
N ALA A 349 -13.90 5.79 3.07
CA ALA A 349 -14.16 6.52 4.30
C ALA A 349 -12.87 6.87 5.07
N ALA A 350 -11.89 5.96 5.10
CA ALA A 350 -10.60 6.22 5.73
C ALA A 350 -9.81 7.32 4.97
N VAL A 351 -9.80 7.28 3.64
CA VAL A 351 -9.15 8.32 2.81
C VAL A 351 -9.84 9.68 3.01
N ASP A 352 -11.17 9.75 2.95
CA ASP A 352 -11.93 10.98 3.15
C ASP A 352 -11.68 11.58 4.55
N MET A 353 -11.71 10.75 5.59
CA MET A 353 -11.41 11.20 6.96
C MET A 353 -9.99 11.78 7.07
N ALA A 354 -8.98 11.12 6.49
CA ALA A 354 -7.60 11.60 6.48
C ALA A 354 -7.50 12.97 5.81
N GLN A 355 -8.01 13.09 4.59
CA GLN A 355 -7.93 14.31 3.79
C GLN A 355 -8.66 15.49 4.46
N ARG A 356 -9.86 15.27 5.01
CA ARG A 356 -10.62 16.31 5.77
C ARG A 356 -9.89 16.75 7.03
N ALA A 357 -9.14 15.86 7.66
CA ALA A 357 -8.36 16.20 8.86
C ALA A 357 -7.02 16.89 8.52
N GLY A 358 -6.69 17.05 7.24
CA GLY A 358 -5.40 17.59 6.82
C GLY A 358 -4.27 16.57 6.80
N TYR A 359 -4.54 15.28 6.98
CA TYR A 359 -3.58 14.20 6.75
C TYR A 359 -3.47 13.91 5.26
N THR A 360 -2.33 13.40 4.83
CA THR A 360 -2.19 12.78 3.52
C THR A 360 -2.61 11.31 3.56
N ALA A 361 -2.83 10.72 2.38
CA ALA A 361 -3.10 9.29 2.24
C ALA A 361 -2.18 8.72 1.15
N VAL A 362 -1.67 7.53 1.38
CA VAL A 362 -0.83 6.79 0.44
C VAL A 362 -1.57 5.50 0.08
N MET A 363 -2.00 5.35 -1.18
CA MET A 363 -2.58 4.09 -1.65
C MET A 363 -1.49 3.04 -1.75
N SER A 364 -1.72 1.84 -1.19
CA SER A 364 -0.65 0.85 -1.03
C SER A 364 -1.05 -0.55 -1.47
N HIS A 365 -0.07 -1.26 -2.02
CA HIS A 365 -0.08 -2.70 -2.25
C HIS A 365 0.13 -3.48 -0.94
N ARG A 366 0.22 -4.81 -1.08
CA ARG A 366 0.75 -5.72 -0.05
C ARG A 366 1.96 -6.50 -0.60
N SER A 367 2.67 -7.19 0.29
CA SER A 367 3.80 -8.05 -0.12
C SER A 367 3.36 -9.23 -1.02
N GLY A 368 2.20 -9.82 -0.77
CA GLY A 368 1.56 -10.78 -1.68
C GLY A 368 0.53 -10.08 -2.58
N GLU A 369 0.86 -9.95 -3.84
CA GLU A 369 0.05 -9.29 -4.87
C GLU A 369 -0.31 -10.25 -6.02
N THR A 370 -1.16 -9.76 -6.90
CA THR A 370 -1.50 -10.39 -8.18
C THR A 370 -1.32 -9.38 -9.31
N GLU A 371 -1.75 -9.69 -10.53
CA GLU A 371 -1.80 -8.74 -11.64
C GLU A 371 -2.93 -7.69 -11.50
N ASP A 372 -3.79 -7.81 -10.49
CA ASP A 372 -4.85 -6.84 -10.23
C ASP A 372 -4.26 -5.45 -10.01
N ALA A 373 -4.79 -4.45 -10.70
CA ALA A 373 -4.30 -3.08 -10.70
C ALA A 373 -5.28 -2.09 -10.03
N THR A 374 -6.28 -2.58 -9.31
CA THR A 374 -7.35 -1.77 -8.69
C THR A 374 -6.82 -0.59 -7.89
N ILE A 375 -5.73 -0.79 -7.12
CA ILE A 375 -5.16 0.30 -6.30
C ILE A 375 -4.60 1.46 -7.13
N ALA A 376 -4.21 1.23 -8.39
CA ALA A 376 -3.82 2.32 -9.29
C ALA A 376 -5.01 3.21 -9.65
N ASP A 377 -6.14 2.59 -9.99
CA ASP A 377 -7.40 3.31 -10.22
C ASP A 377 -7.87 4.05 -8.96
N LEU A 378 -7.80 3.40 -7.77
CA LEU A 378 -8.20 4.02 -6.51
C LEU A 378 -7.32 5.20 -6.11
N ALA A 379 -6.02 5.15 -6.41
CA ALA A 379 -5.12 6.28 -6.15
C ALA A 379 -5.54 7.52 -6.95
N VAL A 380 -5.92 7.35 -8.22
CA VAL A 380 -6.43 8.45 -9.05
C VAL A 380 -7.85 8.83 -8.65
N ALA A 381 -8.73 7.86 -8.39
CA ALA A 381 -10.11 8.10 -7.96
C ALA A 381 -10.20 9.01 -6.73
N THR A 382 -9.34 8.77 -5.75
CA THR A 382 -9.32 9.52 -4.49
C THR A 382 -8.49 10.81 -4.56
N ASN A 383 -7.75 11.05 -5.65
CA ASN A 383 -6.76 12.12 -5.76
C ASN A 383 -5.82 12.16 -4.54
N CYS A 384 -5.46 11.00 -3.97
CA CYS A 384 -4.63 10.94 -2.76
C CYS A 384 -3.19 11.43 -3.01
N GLY A 385 -2.75 11.44 -4.27
CA GLY A 385 -1.49 12.02 -4.71
C GLY A 385 -0.25 11.17 -4.47
N GLN A 386 -0.38 9.99 -3.85
CA GLN A 386 0.74 9.09 -3.56
C GLN A 386 0.31 7.62 -3.72
N ILE A 387 1.24 6.79 -4.22
CA ILE A 387 1.06 5.34 -4.31
C ILE A 387 2.35 4.62 -3.91
N LYS A 388 2.23 3.61 -3.03
CA LYS A 388 3.30 2.70 -2.64
C LYS A 388 2.97 1.32 -3.23
N THR A 389 3.67 0.89 -4.29
CA THR A 389 3.35 -0.35 -4.99
C THR A 389 4.59 -1.13 -5.43
N GLY A 390 5.64 -1.09 -4.59
CA GLY A 390 6.87 -1.85 -4.78
C GLY A 390 7.84 -1.21 -5.76
N SER A 391 8.72 -2.03 -6.31
CA SER A 391 9.79 -1.61 -7.20
C SER A 391 9.39 -1.69 -8.68
N LEU A 392 10.38 -1.48 -9.54
CA LEU A 392 10.29 -1.47 -11.01
C LEU A 392 10.62 -2.86 -11.62
N ALA A 393 10.51 -3.90 -10.81
CA ALA A 393 10.68 -5.29 -11.17
C ALA A 393 9.53 -6.12 -10.60
N ARG A 394 9.25 -7.29 -11.20
CA ARG A 394 8.10 -8.19 -10.94
C ARG A 394 6.79 -7.64 -11.50
N SER A 395 6.09 -8.46 -12.28
CA SER A 395 4.86 -8.06 -12.99
C SER A 395 3.70 -7.69 -12.07
N ASP A 396 3.65 -8.27 -10.87
CA ASP A 396 2.70 -7.94 -9.82
C ASP A 396 2.83 -6.48 -9.32
N ARG A 397 4.00 -5.86 -9.48
CA ARG A 397 4.27 -4.44 -9.16
C ARG A 397 4.09 -3.56 -10.39
N THR A 398 4.75 -3.92 -11.49
CA THR A 398 4.69 -3.11 -12.72
C THR A 398 3.31 -3.05 -13.34
N ALA A 399 2.41 -4.01 -13.06
CA ALA A 399 1.00 -3.95 -13.49
C ALA A 399 0.31 -2.67 -13.02
N LYS A 400 0.54 -2.22 -11.78
CA LYS A 400 -0.02 -1.00 -11.20
C LYS A 400 0.58 0.26 -11.86
N TYR A 401 1.89 0.28 -12.07
CA TYR A 401 2.56 1.38 -12.78
C TYR A 401 2.07 1.48 -14.24
N ASN A 402 1.95 0.36 -14.93
CA ASN A 402 1.44 0.33 -16.30
C ASN A 402 -0.02 0.80 -16.38
N GLN A 403 -0.83 0.51 -15.36
CA GLN A 403 -2.20 1.03 -15.28
C GLN A 403 -2.22 2.55 -15.11
N LEU A 404 -1.35 3.11 -14.29
CA LEU A 404 -1.23 4.56 -14.13
C LEU A 404 -0.76 5.26 -15.41
N LEU A 405 0.13 4.63 -16.20
CA LEU A 405 0.49 5.14 -17.54
C LEU A 405 -0.72 5.19 -18.48
N ARG A 406 -1.57 4.14 -18.50
CA ARG A 406 -2.81 4.13 -19.31
C ARG A 406 -3.78 5.22 -18.85
N ILE A 407 -3.94 5.41 -17.53
CA ILE A 407 -4.79 6.47 -16.98
C ILE A 407 -4.25 7.85 -17.36
N GLU A 408 -2.93 8.07 -17.30
CA GLU A 408 -2.31 9.33 -17.71
C GLU A 408 -2.56 9.60 -19.21
N GLU A 409 -2.40 8.57 -20.07
CA GLU A 409 -2.68 8.68 -21.51
C GLU A 409 -4.16 9.00 -21.79
N GLU A 410 -5.10 8.34 -21.09
CA GLU A 410 -6.53 8.57 -21.22
C GLU A 410 -6.92 10.01 -20.78
N LEU A 411 -6.36 10.50 -19.69
CA LEU A 411 -6.59 11.84 -19.19
C LEU A 411 -5.96 12.93 -20.11
N GLY A 412 -4.88 12.59 -20.81
CA GLY A 412 -4.17 13.50 -21.71
C GLY A 412 -3.80 14.82 -21.02
N THR A 413 -4.18 15.94 -21.59
CA THR A 413 -3.87 17.28 -21.04
C THR A 413 -4.59 17.61 -19.73
N GLN A 414 -5.53 16.77 -19.27
CA GLN A 414 -6.23 16.92 -17.99
C GLN A 414 -5.50 16.23 -16.85
N ALA A 415 -4.52 15.37 -17.15
CA ALA A 415 -3.70 14.71 -16.14
C ALA A 415 -2.92 15.76 -15.34
N VAL A 416 -2.90 15.56 -14.02
CA VAL A 416 -2.14 16.41 -13.09
C VAL A 416 -1.22 15.50 -12.28
N TYR A 417 0.08 15.58 -12.49
CA TYR A 417 1.02 14.87 -11.64
C TYR A 417 1.15 15.59 -10.29
N ALA A 418 1.00 14.84 -9.19
CA ALA A 418 0.96 15.43 -7.85
C ALA A 418 2.29 16.10 -7.46
N GLY A 419 3.44 15.52 -7.85
CA GLY A 419 4.75 16.07 -7.59
C GLY A 419 4.96 16.43 -6.11
N ARG A 420 5.63 17.55 -5.85
CA ARG A 420 5.87 18.05 -4.47
C ARG A 420 4.57 18.32 -3.69
N ASN A 421 3.48 18.65 -4.38
CA ASN A 421 2.20 18.97 -3.75
C ASN A 421 1.53 17.75 -3.08
N ALA A 422 2.01 16.53 -3.38
CA ALA A 422 1.57 15.32 -2.68
C ALA A 422 1.96 15.33 -1.19
N LEU A 423 2.98 16.10 -0.82
CA LEU A 423 3.60 16.14 0.50
C LEU A 423 3.34 17.48 1.19
N LYS A 424 2.35 17.56 2.07
CA LYS A 424 2.00 18.80 2.78
C LYS A 424 3.14 19.38 3.62
N ALA A 425 4.06 18.57 4.09
CA ALA A 425 5.23 19.01 4.84
C ALA A 425 6.26 19.77 3.99
N LEU A 426 6.11 19.78 2.66
CA LEU A 426 6.99 20.46 1.71
C LEU A 426 6.29 21.60 0.95
N ALA A 427 4.98 21.78 1.12
CA ALA A 427 4.16 22.78 0.45
C ALA A 427 4.26 24.16 1.13
#